data_8165901c632382d35e9f50fd7e33c2de
#
_entry.id   8165901c632382d35e9f50fd7e33c2de
#
_cell.length_a   1.000
_cell.length_b   1.000
_cell.length_c   1.000
_cell.angle_alpha   90.00
_cell.angle_beta   90.00
_cell.angle_gamma   90.00
#
_symmetry.space_group_name_H-M   'P 1'
#
loop_
_entity.id
_entity.type
_entity.pdbx_description
1 polymer ?
#
loop_
_entity_poly.entity_id
_entity_poly.type
_entity_poly.pdbx_seq_one_letter_code
_entity_poly.pdbx_strand_id
1 'polypeptide(L)'
;MSKFFKALEQADRDRALRQGSAPESAATPPRSAPEVKGVEPMGLQAPPVDSADGVDDHLVSLIAPAAFEAEQYRALRHTIEQLHKSRDLSIVAVSSPGVGDGKSTTAVNLAGALAQAQDARVLLVDADLRRPSLSKLLALDSSDGPGLVNLILDSSLTLERVARPRAPFDLSVIPAGHIPPSPYEILKLPRFGEILEEARRRYDYIVVDAPPLCPVQDCRVIAHWVDGFLLVVAAHRTPRRMVSEALNVVERGKMLGLVFNGDDHRPSRFYGYYGYYGAGAHTPPGSPNGHDRGRLGRAVNRVGQMLQRRRGGKR
;
A
#
# COMPACT_ATOMS: atom_id res chain seq x y z
N MET A 1 -15.36 15.70 -23.15
CA MET A 1 -15.31 14.30 -22.64
C MET A 1 -13.90 13.76 -22.81
N SER A 2 -13.29 13.27 -21.73
CA SER A 2 -11.89 12.81 -21.71
C SER A 2 -11.72 11.52 -22.50
N LYS A 3 -10.59 11.38 -23.21
CA LYS A 3 -10.20 10.14 -23.95
C LYS A 3 -10.21 8.89 -23.03
N PHE A 4 -10.01 9.09 -21.73
CA PHE A 4 -10.05 8.04 -20.71
C PHE A 4 -11.48 7.48 -20.50
N PHE A 5 -12.51 8.32 -20.54
CA PHE A 5 -13.91 7.87 -20.44
C PHE A 5 -14.33 7.03 -21.64
N LYS A 6 -13.86 7.40 -22.84
CA LYS A 6 -14.10 6.61 -24.06
C LYS A 6 -13.41 5.25 -24.03
N ALA A 7 -12.21 5.18 -23.45
CA ALA A 7 -11.48 3.91 -23.31
C ALA A 7 -12.16 2.95 -22.31
N LEU A 8 -12.73 3.48 -21.22
CA LEU A 8 -13.50 2.67 -20.25
C LEU A 8 -14.79 2.12 -20.86
N GLU A 9 -15.53 2.97 -21.61
CA GLU A 9 -16.76 2.57 -22.30
C GLU A 9 -16.51 1.54 -23.42
N GLN A 10 -15.35 1.64 -24.07
CA GLN A 10 -14.93 0.70 -25.10
C GLN A 10 -14.52 -0.65 -24.49
N ALA A 11 -13.84 -0.65 -23.36
CA ALA A 11 -13.48 -1.87 -22.62
C ALA A 11 -14.72 -2.62 -22.10
N ASP A 12 -15.76 -1.91 -21.67
CA ASP A 12 -17.01 -2.52 -21.23
C ASP A 12 -17.80 -3.13 -22.42
N ARG A 13 -17.80 -2.50 -23.58
CA ARG A 13 -18.40 -3.05 -24.83
C ARG A 13 -17.68 -4.30 -25.32
N ASP A 14 -16.34 -4.28 -25.33
CA ASP A 14 -15.52 -5.43 -25.75
C ASP A 14 -15.68 -6.63 -24.79
N ARG A 15 -15.94 -6.36 -23.50
CA ARG A 15 -16.23 -7.39 -22.50
C ARG A 15 -17.60 -8.04 -22.72
N ALA A 16 -18.62 -7.25 -23.08
CA ALA A 16 -19.96 -7.75 -23.37
C ALA A 16 -19.98 -8.63 -24.65
N LEU A 17 -19.19 -8.27 -25.68
CA LEU A 17 -19.07 -9.03 -26.92
C LEU A 17 -18.33 -10.37 -26.75
N ARG A 18 -17.40 -10.48 -25.78
CA ARG A 18 -16.67 -11.73 -25.50
C ARG A 18 -17.47 -12.74 -24.65
N GLN A 19 -18.57 -12.34 -24.04
CA GLN A 19 -19.43 -13.23 -23.26
C GLN A 19 -20.50 -13.94 -24.08
N GLY A 20 -20.61 -13.64 -25.39
CA GLY A 20 -21.67 -14.14 -26.27
C GLY A 20 -21.30 -15.28 -27.23
N SER A 21 -20.08 -15.82 -27.23
CA SER A 21 -19.70 -16.89 -28.16
C SER A 21 -18.73 -17.88 -27.54
N ALA A 22 -19.26 -18.96 -26.97
CA ALA A 22 -18.53 -20.18 -26.70
C ALA A 22 -19.02 -21.28 -27.68
N PRO A 23 -18.15 -21.85 -28.51
CA PRO A 23 -18.44 -23.12 -29.14
C PRO A 23 -17.90 -24.25 -28.26
N GLU A 24 -18.79 -25.19 -28.00
CA GLU A 24 -18.52 -26.51 -27.46
C GLU A 24 -17.52 -27.26 -28.37
N SER A 25 -16.38 -27.70 -27.84
CA SER A 25 -15.46 -28.59 -28.59
C SER A 25 -14.91 -29.67 -27.66
N ALA A 26 -14.98 -30.88 -28.19
CA ALA A 26 -14.74 -32.21 -27.67
C ALA A 26 -13.40 -32.39 -26.92
N ALA A 27 -13.48 -33.24 -25.88
CA ALA A 27 -12.38 -33.71 -25.07
C ALA A 27 -11.43 -34.65 -25.83
N THR A 28 -10.12 -34.34 -25.80
CA THR A 28 -9.04 -35.24 -26.14
C THR A 28 -8.21 -35.47 -24.86
N PRO A 29 -7.81 -36.72 -24.52
CA PRO A 29 -7.10 -37.01 -23.28
C PRO A 29 -5.64 -36.50 -23.29
N PRO A 30 -5.08 -36.13 -22.13
CA PRO A 30 -3.76 -35.50 -22.06
C PRO A 30 -2.63 -36.51 -22.29
N ARG A 31 -1.69 -36.12 -23.16
CA ARG A 31 -0.39 -36.73 -23.32
C ARG A 31 0.47 -36.41 -22.09
N SER A 32 1.12 -37.40 -21.54
CA SER A 32 2.10 -37.31 -20.46
C SER A 32 3.25 -36.35 -20.80
N ALA A 33 3.46 -35.36 -19.91
CA ALA A 33 4.59 -34.43 -19.97
C ALA A 33 5.88 -35.09 -19.43
N PRO A 34 7.07 -34.72 -19.93
CA PRO A 34 8.34 -35.24 -19.44
C PRO A 34 8.66 -34.70 -18.05
N GLU A 35 9.19 -35.60 -17.22
CA GLU A 35 9.69 -35.34 -15.86
C GLU A 35 10.89 -34.38 -15.91
N VAL A 36 10.72 -33.18 -15.42
CA VAL A 36 11.83 -32.22 -15.21
C VAL A 36 12.42 -32.49 -13.82
N LYS A 37 13.64 -32.96 -13.81
CA LYS A 37 14.45 -33.18 -12.58
C LYS A 37 14.57 -31.84 -11.82
N GLY A 38 14.36 -31.95 -10.50
CA GLY A 38 14.26 -30.83 -9.58
C GLY A 38 15.46 -29.87 -9.63
N VAL A 39 15.13 -28.62 -9.77
CA VAL A 39 15.98 -27.50 -9.35
C VAL A 39 15.53 -27.15 -7.93
N GLU A 40 16.42 -27.37 -6.96
CA GLU A 40 16.15 -26.95 -5.57
C GLU A 40 15.89 -25.45 -5.53
N PRO A 41 14.83 -25.00 -4.86
CA PRO A 41 14.61 -23.57 -4.68
C PRO A 41 15.67 -23.03 -3.72
N MET A 42 16.54 -22.16 -4.23
CA MET A 42 17.44 -21.37 -3.43
C MET A 42 16.56 -20.45 -2.54
N GLY A 43 16.32 -20.89 -1.32
CA GLY A 43 15.56 -20.16 -0.32
C GLY A 43 16.31 -18.89 0.07
N LEU A 44 15.84 -17.75 -0.41
CA LEU A 44 16.12 -16.47 0.23
C LEU A 44 15.42 -16.50 1.60
N GLN A 45 16.11 -17.02 2.61
CA GLN A 45 15.72 -16.82 3.99
C GLN A 45 16.01 -15.35 4.30
N ALA A 46 14.96 -14.54 4.35
CA ALA A 46 15.06 -13.23 4.97
C ALA A 46 15.52 -13.46 6.43
N PRO A 47 16.52 -12.69 6.93
CA PRO A 47 16.92 -12.80 8.31
C PRO A 47 15.70 -12.57 9.22
N PRO A 48 15.58 -13.33 10.34
CA PRO A 48 14.51 -13.11 11.30
C PRO A 48 14.59 -11.65 11.77
N VAL A 49 13.50 -10.92 11.55
CA VAL A 49 13.33 -9.59 12.13
C VAL A 49 13.19 -9.80 13.62
N ASP A 50 14.21 -9.44 14.40
CA ASP A 50 14.09 -9.42 15.85
C ASP A 50 12.88 -8.57 16.22
N SER A 51 11.95 -9.23 16.92
CA SER A 51 10.70 -8.75 17.50
C SER A 51 10.29 -7.33 17.12
N ALA A 52 9.34 -7.22 16.20
CA ALA A 52 8.65 -5.98 15.86
C ALA A 52 7.70 -5.55 16.99
N ASP A 53 8.19 -5.52 18.24
CA ASP A 53 7.39 -5.11 19.39
C ASP A 53 6.88 -3.69 19.15
N GLY A 54 5.56 -3.59 18.94
CA GLY A 54 4.85 -2.33 18.75
C GLY A 54 4.71 -1.82 17.32
N VAL A 55 5.28 -2.48 16.32
CA VAL A 55 5.05 -2.16 14.89
C VAL A 55 3.64 -2.60 14.48
N ASP A 56 2.94 -1.75 13.73
CA ASP A 56 1.56 -2.03 13.28
C ASP A 56 1.50 -3.27 12.37
N ASP A 57 0.56 -4.18 12.65
CA ASP A 57 0.40 -5.47 11.94
C ASP A 57 0.10 -5.33 10.44
N HIS A 58 -0.36 -4.16 9.99
CA HIS A 58 -0.61 -3.89 8.57
C HIS A 58 0.65 -3.53 7.78
N LEU A 59 1.82 -3.43 8.43
CA LEU A 59 3.09 -3.13 7.77
C LEU A 59 3.75 -4.40 7.21
N VAL A 60 3.00 -5.12 6.40
CA VAL A 60 3.34 -6.45 5.87
C VAL A 60 4.67 -6.49 5.12
N SER A 61 5.06 -5.42 4.45
CA SER A 61 6.36 -5.36 3.76
C SER A 61 7.55 -5.37 4.73
N LEU A 62 7.34 -4.98 5.99
CA LEU A 62 8.39 -4.95 7.01
C LEU A 62 8.36 -6.20 7.90
N ILE A 63 7.16 -6.61 8.35
CA ILE A 63 7.01 -7.68 9.35
C ILE A 63 6.82 -9.09 8.74
N ALA A 64 6.22 -9.16 7.55
CA ALA A 64 5.91 -10.41 6.88
C ALA A 64 6.17 -10.33 5.36
N PRO A 65 7.41 -10.06 4.92
CA PRO A 65 7.72 -9.82 3.51
C PRO A 65 7.40 -11.01 2.60
N ALA A 66 7.30 -12.23 3.12
CA ALA A 66 6.90 -13.42 2.37
C ALA A 66 5.37 -13.58 2.27
N ALA A 67 4.56 -12.76 2.92
CA ALA A 67 3.11 -12.85 2.90
C ALA A 67 2.53 -12.46 1.54
N PHE A 68 1.34 -13.00 1.24
CA PHE A 68 0.61 -12.68 0.00
C PHE A 68 0.31 -11.17 -0.13
N GLU A 69 -0.03 -10.53 0.96
CA GLU A 69 -0.32 -9.10 1.02
C GLU A 69 0.92 -8.26 0.65
N ALA A 70 2.13 -8.73 1.01
CA ALA A 70 3.39 -8.07 0.65
C ALA A 70 3.66 -8.13 -0.87
N GLU A 71 3.15 -9.15 -1.59
CA GLU A 71 3.25 -9.25 -3.05
C GLU A 71 2.57 -8.07 -3.76
N GLN A 72 1.49 -7.52 -3.22
CA GLN A 72 0.83 -6.36 -3.78
C GLN A 72 1.75 -5.13 -3.75
N TYR A 73 2.51 -4.97 -2.68
CA TYR A 73 3.50 -3.89 -2.56
C TYR A 73 4.75 -4.15 -3.43
N ARG A 74 5.12 -5.41 -3.69
CA ARG A 74 6.17 -5.73 -4.68
C ARG A 74 5.73 -5.37 -6.10
N ALA A 75 4.47 -5.60 -6.47
CA ALA A 75 3.92 -5.17 -7.75
C ALA A 75 3.93 -3.64 -7.87
N LEU A 76 3.56 -2.92 -6.79
CA LEU A 76 3.62 -1.46 -6.74
C LEU A 76 5.06 -0.96 -6.84
N ARG A 77 5.99 -1.56 -6.08
CA ARG A 77 7.43 -1.32 -6.18
C ARG A 77 7.90 -1.44 -7.62
N HIS A 78 7.61 -2.55 -8.31
CA HIS A 78 8.01 -2.74 -9.70
C HIS A 78 7.54 -1.59 -10.59
N THR A 79 6.32 -1.11 -10.40
CA THR A 79 5.80 0.05 -11.14
C THR A 79 6.61 1.31 -10.87
N ILE A 80 6.97 1.59 -9.61
CA ILE A 80 7.80 2.75 -9.24
C ILE A 80 9.20 2.63 -9.81
N GLU A 81 9.83 1.45 -9.76
CA GLU A 81 11.13 1.18 -10.36
C GLU A 81 11.14 1.43 -11.88
N GLN A 82 10.07 1.06 -12.59
CA GLN A 82 9.93 1.35 -14.02
C GLN A 82 9.79 2.86 -14.29
N LEU A 83 9.03 3.57 -13.45
CA LEU A 83 8.90 5.03 -13.55
C LEU A 83 10.24 5.75 -13.22
N HIS A 84 10.96 5.26 -12.21
CA HIS A 84 12.29 5.76 -11.88
C HIS A 84 13.24 5.67 -13.09
N LYS A 85 13.32 4.50 -13.72
CA LYS A 85 14.19 4.26 -14.89
C LYS A 85 13.78 5.08 -16.13
N SER A 86 12.49 5.32 -16.32
CA SER A 86 11.97 5.95 -17.55
C SER A 86 11.77 7.45 -17.46
N ARG A 87 11.65 8.01 -16.25
CA ARG A 87 11.28 9.42 -16.00
C ARG A 87 12.14 10.12 -14.94
N ASP A 88 13.22 9.48 -14.47
CA ASP A 88 14.05 9.99 -13.36
C ASP A 88 13.23 10.32 -12.09
N LEU A 89 12.23 9.48 -11.80
CA LEU A 89 11.34 9.67 -10.70
C LEU A 89 11.99 9.18 -9.41
N SER A 90 12.28 10.08 -8.47
CA SER A 90 12.89 9.75 -7.17
C SER A 90 12.00 10.07 -5.98
N ILE A 91 11.17 11.14 -6.06
CA ILE A 91 10.35 11.62 -4.96
C ILE A 91 8.86 11.33 -5.25
N VAL A 92 8.27 10.40 -4.52
CA VAL A 92 6.87 9.99 -4.66
C VAL A 92 6.09 10.38 -3.42
N ALA A 93 5.08 11.24 -3.59
CA ALA A 93 4.11 11.50 -2.53
C ALA A 93 2.99 10.46 -2.54
N VAL A 94 2.65 9.95 -1.38
CA VAL A 94 1.50 9.07 -1.16
C VAL A 94 0.43 9.87 -0.43
N SER A 95 -0.72 10.04 -1.05
CA SER A 95 -1.84 10.79 -0.50
C SER A 95 -3.16 10.07 -0.74
N SER A 96 -4.27 10.64 -0.30
CA SER A 96 -5.61 10.06 -0.45
C SER A 96 -6.66 11.14 -0.67
N PRO A 97 -7.85 10.82 -1.19
CA PRO A 97 -8.97 11.76 -1.24
C PRO A 97 -9.39 12.24 0.14
N GLY A 98 -9.49 11.34 1.11
CA GLY A 98 -9.96 11.61 2.46
C GLY A 98 -9.08 11.03 3.56
N VAL A 99 -9.46 11.30 4.80
CA VAL A 99 -8.80 10.75 5.99
C VAL A 99 -9.18 9.28 6.16
N GLY A 100 -8.22 8.43 6.50
CA GLY A 100 -8.47 7.02 6.81
C GLY A 100 -8.52 6.09 5.60
N ASP A 101 -8.13 6.55 4.40
CA ASP A 101 -8.06 5.72 3.20
C ASP A 101 -6.84 4.78 3.17
N GLY A 102 -5.93 4.88 4.15
CA GLY A 102 -4.76 4.01 4.29
C GLY A 102 -3.48 4.54 3.64
N LYS A 103 -3.39 5.86 3.39
CA LYS A 103 -2.22 6.49 2.76
C LYS A 103 -0.90 6.21 3.49
N SER A 104 -0.86 6.40 4.81
CA SER A 104 0.36 6.22 5.62
C SER A 104 0.80 4.75 5.68
N THR A 105 -0.14 3.82 5.86
CA THR A 105 0.13 2.37 5.77
C THR A 105 0.67 2.00 4.40
N THR A 106 0.11 2.56 3.32
CA THR A 106 0.60 2.35 1.95
C THR A 106 1.99 2.96 1.75
N ALA A 107 2.25 4.16 2.29
CA ALA A 107 3.56 4.81 2.19
C ALA A 107 4.66 3.99 2.87
N VAL A 108 4.41 3.49 4.10
CA VAL A 108 5.37 2.65 4.83
C VAL A 108 5.61 1.34 4.11
N ASN A 109 4.55 0.65 3.67
CA ASN A 109 4.70 -0.62 2.96
C ASN A 109 5.41 -0.46 1.62
N LEU A 110 5.14 0.62 0.87
CA LEU A 110 5.87 0.93 -0.36
C LEU A 110 7.36 1.18 -0.07
N ALA A 111 7.66 2.01 0.93
CA ALA A 111 9.04 2.29 1.32
C ALA A 111 9.77 1.00 1.76
N GLY A 112 9.11 0.16 2.56
CA GLY A 112 9.63 -1.15 2.97
C GLY A 112 9.86 -2.09 1.78
N ALA A 113 8.93 -2.13 0.84
CA ALA A 113 9.08 -2.94 -0.38
C ALA A 113 10.23 -2.45 -1.27
N LEU A 114 10.40 -1.13 -1.43
CA LEU A 114 11.52 -0.53 -2.15
C LEU A 114 12.86 -0.85 -1.48
N ALA A 115 12.94 -0.75 -0.15
CA ALA A 115 14.14 -1.02 0.62
C ALA A 115 14.56 -2.51 0.64
N GLN A 116 13.73 -3.43 0.13
CA GLN A 116 14.09 -4.83 -0.12
C GLN A 116 14.87 -5.01 -1.44
N ALA A 117 14.98 -3.97 -2.28
CA ALA A 117 15.84 -4.05 -3.46
C ALA A 117 17.31 -4.06 -3.02
N GLN A 118 18.11 -4.85 -3.71
CA GLN A 118 19.54 -4.85 -3.50
C GLN A 118 20.09 -3.43 -3.76
N ASP A 119 20.86 -2.91 -2.80
CA ASP A 119 21.54 -1.60 -2.85
C ASP A 119 20.61 -0.38 -2.97
N ALA A 120 19.30 -0.50 -2.77
CA ALA A 120 18.37 0.63 -2.83
C ALA A 120 18.29 1.37 -1.48
N ARG A 121 18.74 2.62 -1.45
CA ARG A 121 18.62 3.51 -0.29
C ARG A 121 17.29 4.23 -0.34
N VAL A 122 16.47 4.03 0.68
CA VAL A 122 15.09 4.55 0.73
C VAL A 122 14.91 5.51 1.90
N LEU A 123 14.32 6.66 1.63
CA LEU A 123 13.90 7.62 2.66
C LEU A 123 12.37 7.68 2.71
N LEU A 124 11.81 7.55 3.90
CA LEU A 124 10.39 7.78 4.18
C LEU A 124 10.23 9.05 5.01
N VAL A 125 9.39 9.99 4.57
CA VAL A 125 9.20 11.30 5.20
C VAL A 125 7.74 11.48 5.61
N ASP A 126 7.48 11.79 6.88
CA ASP A 126 6.14 12.15 7.36
C ASP A 126 5.88 13.65 7.13
N ALA A 127 5.20 13.97 6.05
CA ALA A 127 4.78 15.32 5.70
C ALA A 127 3.28 15.59 6.00
N ASP A 128 2.55 14.62 6.61
CA ASP A 128 1.23 14.91 7.17
C ASP A 128 1.38 15.55 8.55
N LEU A 129 1.82 16.78 8.58
CA LEU A 129 2.04 17.54 9.81
C LEU A 129 0.74 17.84 10.59
N ARG A 130 -0.42 17.52 10.01
CA ARG A 130 -1.74 17.68 10.68
C ARG A 130 -2.10 16.46 11.50
N ARG A 131 -1.79 15.26 10.98
CA ARG A 131 -2.08 13.97 11.60
C ARG A 131 -0.92 13.00 11.37
N PRO A 132 0.26 13.33 11.92
CA PRO A 132 1.43 12.49 11.75
C PRO A 132 1.18 11.09 12.32
N SER A 133 1.58 10.07 11.61
CA SER A 133 1.27 8.69 11.99
C SER A 133 2.46 7.74 11.89
N LEU A 134 3.54 8.12 11.22
CA LEU A 134 4.66 7.21 10.98
C LEU A 134 5.36 6.79 12.28
N SER A 135 5.50 7.70 13.26
CA SER A 135 6.08 7.35 14.57
C SER A 135 5.29 6.25 15.26
N LYS A 136 3.95 6.34 15.24
CA LYS A 136 3.08 5.33 15.83
C LYS A 136 3.13 4.02 15.05
N LEU A 137 3.00 4.07 13.71
CA LEU A 137 2.99 2.88 12.87
C LEU A 137 4.29 2.07 12.97
N LEU A 138 5.42 2.78 13.07
CA LEU A 138 6.75 2.17 13.12
C LEU A 138 7.27 1.97 14.54
N ALA A 139 6.46 2.21 15.58
CA ALA A 139 6.88 2.16 16.97
C ALA A 139 8.17 2.96 17.24
N LEU A 140 8.29 4.15 16.61
CA LEU A 140 9.40 5.05 16.89
C LEU A 140 9.12 5.74 18.23
N ASP A 141 10.12 5.76 19.12
CA ASP A 141 9.96 6.50 20.35
C ASP A 141 9.77 8.00 20.05
N SER A 142 8.69 8.58 20.57
CA SER A 142 8.40 10.01 20.39
C SER A 142 9.41 10.91 21.10
N SER A 143 10.17 10.36 22.06
CA SER A 143 11.29 11.05 22.73
C SER A 143 12.59 11.09 21.92
N ASP A 144 12.67 10.34 20.82
CA ASP A 144 13.91 10.11 20.06
C ASP A 144 14.46 11.33 19.29
N GLY A 145 13.99 12.53 19.56
CA GLY A 145 14.62 13.74 19.02
C GLY A 145 13.87 14.39 17.84
N PRO A 146 14.58 15.18 17.04
CA PRO A 146 13.98 16.06 16.04
C PRO A 146 13.31 15.29 14.90
N GLY A 147 12.29 15.92 14.26
CA GLY A 147 11.63 15.45 13.06
C GLY A 147 11.67 16.50 11.94
N LEU A 148 10.82 16.30 10.91
CA LEU A 148 10.75 17.16 9.74
C LEU A 148 10.55 18.64 10.08
N VAL A 149 9.64 18.94 11.02
CA VAL A 149 9.37 20.33 11.44
C VAL A 149 10.62 20.98 12.03
N ASN A 150 11.37 20.25 12.86
CA ASN A 150 12.62 20.74 13.43
C ASN A 150 13.66 20.96 12.33
N LEU A 151 13.79 20.03 11.39
CA LEU A 151 14.73 20.12 10.28
C LEU A 151 14.44 21.33 9.35
N ILE A 152 13.15 21.69 9.20
CA ILE A 152 12.73 22.85 8.41
C ILE A 152 13.04 24.17 9.15
N LEU A 153 12.81 24.21 10.47
CA LEU A 153 12.92 25.44 11.26
C LEU A 153 14.34 25.73 11.76
N ASP A 154 15.16 24.73 11.94
CA ASP A 154 16.51 24.82 12.47
C ASP A 154 17.55 24.47 11.40
N SER A 155 18.20 25.48 10.85
CA SER A 155 19.23 25.32 9.82
C SER A 155 20.52 24.64 10.32
N SER A 156 20.72 24.49 11.63
CA SER A 156 21.83 23.75 12.19
C SER A 156 21.66 22.25 12.15
N LEU A 157 20.41 21.76 11.94
CA LEU A 157 20.11 20.36 11.78
C LEU A 157 20.39 19.90 10.35
N THR A 158 20.98 18.71 10.25
CA THR A 158 21.24 18.05 8.95
C THR A 158 20.32 16.86 8.75
N LEU A 159 20.12 16.47 7.50
CA LEU A 159 19.31 15.32 7.11
C LEU A 159 19.73 14.06 7.88
N GLU A 160 21.04 13.78 7.99
CA GLU A 160 21.57 12.59 8.65
C GLU A 160 21.29 12.54 10.16
N ARG A 161 21.22 13.70 10.80
CA ARG A 161 20.93 13.78 12.23
C ARG A 161 19.48 13.51 12.55
N VAL A 162 18.60 13.74 11.60
CA VAL A 162 17.14 13.61 11.78
C VAL A 162 16.62 12.30 11.19
N ALA A 163 17.22 11.80 10.11
CA ALA A 163 16.85 10.54 9.50
C ALA A 163 17.23 9.37 10.40
N ARG A 164 16.26 8.51 10.72
CA ARG A 164 16.38 7.36 11.62
C ARG A 164 16.46 6.08 10.80
N PRO A 165 17.58 5.35 10.85
CA PRO A 165 17.70 4.09 10.12
C PRO A 165 16.76 3.02 10.70
N ARG A 166 16.23 2.16 9.83
CA ARG A 166 15.30 1.09 10.19
C ARG A 166 15.82 -0.27 9.69
N ALA A 167 16.66 -0.90 10.51
CA ALA A 167 17.14 -2.25 10.22
C ALA A 167 15.97 -3.27 10.13
N PRO A 168 16.13 -4.37 9.36
CA PRO A 168 17.32 -4.76 8.60
C PRO A 168 17.40 -4.17 7.19
N PHE A 169 16.46 -3.30 6.81
CA PHE A 169 16.37 -2.72 5.47
C PHE A 169 17.19 -1.43 5.36
N ASP A 170 17.65 -1.09 4.18
CA ASP A 170 18.25 0.23 3.91
C ASP A 170 17.16 1.31 3.77
N LEU A 171 16.39 1.43 4.85
CA LEU A 171 15.28 2.37 5.04
C LEU A 171 15.64 3.36 6.12
N SER A 172 15.56 4.65 5.80
CA SER A 172 15.63 5.73 6.76
C SER A 172 14.27 6.43 6.88
N VAL A 173 13.91 6.88 8.09
CA VAL A 173 12.62 7.53 8.35
C VAL A 173 12.84 8.91 8.97
N ILE A 174 12.19 9.94 8.41
CA ILE A 174 12.08 11.26 9.04
C ILE A 174 10.64 11.38 9.56
N PRO A 175 10.41 11.29 10.88
CA PRO A 175 9.10 11.54 11.46
C PRO A 175 8.73 13.03 11.36
N ALA A 176 7.46 13.37 11.50
CA ALA A 176 7.01 14.77 11.48
C ALA A 176 7.66 15.64 12.56
N GLY A 177 7.92 15.07 13.73
CA GLY A 177 8.33 15.80 14.92
C GLY A 177 7.10 16.38 15.64
N HIS A 178 7.24 17.54 16.28
CA HIS A 178 6.14 18.20 16.95
C HIS A 178 5.11 18.77 15.95
N ILE A 179 3.83 18.76 16.30
CA ILE A 179 2.76 19.29 15.46
C ILE A 179 2.84 20.83 15.49
N PRO A 180 3.08 21.50 14.35
CA PRO A 180 3.16 22.95 14.32
C PRO A 180 1.77 23.59 14.34
N PRO A 181 1.64 24.86 14.81
CA PRO A 181 0.37 25.58 14.79
C PRO A 181 -0.19 25.78 13.37
N SER A 182 0.68 25.91 12.38
CA SER A 182 0.31 26.13 10.99
C SER A 182 1.11 25.22 10.05
N PRO A 183 0.67 23.96 9.83
CA PRO A 183 1.35 23.00 8.96
C PRO A 183 1.61 23.51 7.54
N TYR A 184 0.63 24.18 6.95
CA TYR A 184 0.72 24.75 5.60
C TYR A 184 1.89 25.72 5.46
N GLU A 185 2.06 26.65 6.42
CA GLU A 185 3.14 27.65 6.37
C GLU A 185 4.51 27.02 6.55
N ILE A 186 4.62 25.96 7.36
CA ILE A 186 5.89 25.20 7.52
C ILE A 186 6.28 24.53 6.20
N LEU A 187 5.35 23.84 5.55
CA LEU A 187 5.62 23.16 4.28
C LEU A 187 5.92 24.14 3.13
N LYS A 188 5.45 25.38 3.23
CA LYS A 188 5.67 26.45 2.26
C LYS A 188 7.10 27.06 2.34
N LEU A 189 7.79 26.85 3.45
CA LEU A 189 9.15 27.36 3.59
C LEU A 189 10.10 26.73 2.53
N PRO A 190 10.98 27.51 1.89
CA PRO A 190 11.93 27.01 0.88
C PRO A 190 12.77 25.84 1.40
N ARG A 191 13.07 25.85 2.69
CA ARG A 191 13.89 24.80 3.35
C ARG A 191 13.29 23.40 3.19
N PHE A 192 11.97 23.25 3.10
CA PHE A 192 11.33 21.94 2.82
C PHE A 192 11.78 21.40 1.46
N GLY A 193 11.78 22.23 0.43
CA GLY A 193 12.27 21.84 -0.89
C GLY A 193 13.76 21.54 -0.90
N GLU A 194 14.58 22.36 -0.23
CA GLU A 194 16.02 22.12 -0.10
C GLU A 194 16.35 20.77 0.56
N ILE A 195 15.57 20.39 1.59
CA ILE A 195 15.70 19.08 2.26
C ILE A 195 15.38 17.93 1.28
N LEU A 196 14.34 18.06 0.48
CA LEU A 196 13.98 17.02 -0.50
C LEU A 196 15.04 16.93 -1.62
N GLU A 197 15.59 18.05 -2.08
CA GLU A 197 16.69 18.07 -3.05
C GLU A 197 18.01 17.54 -2.46
N GLU A 198 18.27 17.77 -1.18
CA GLU A 198 19.38 17.14 -0.47
C GLU A 198 19.20 15.64 -0.38
N ALA A 199 17.97 15.19 -0.04
CA ALA A 199 17.61 13.78 0.01
C ALA A 199 17.77 13.10 -1.35
N ARG A 200 17.38 13.74 -2.46
CA ARG A 200 17.55 13.23 -3.84
C ARG A 200 18.99 12.85 -4.18
N ARG A 201 19.98 13.55 -3.62
CA ARG A 201 21.40 13.22 -3.84
C ARG A 201 21.92 12.02 -3.04
N ARG A 202 21.16 11.56 -2.03
CA ARG A 202 21.59 10.53 -1.07
C ARG A 202 20.80 9.24 -1.13
N TYR A 203 19.54 9.34 -1.54
CA TYR A 203 18.59 8.25 -1.58
C TYR A 203 18.12 8.02 -3.02
N ASP A 204 17.91 6.76 -3.37
CA ASP A 204 17.44 6.38 -4.69
C ASP A 204 15.92 6.57 -4.79
N TYR A 205 15.21 6.37 -3.67
CA TYR A 205 13.78 6.59 -3.55
C TYR A 205 13.43 7.39 -2.29
N ILE A 206 12.57 8.38 -2.46
CA ILE A 206 12.03 9.19 -1.37
C ILE A 206 10.51 9.05 -1.40
N VAL A 207 9.94 8.45 -0.36
CA VAL A 207 8.49 8.31 -0.20
C VAL A 207 8.02 9.34 0.81
N VAL A 208 7.09 10.20 0.40
CA VAL A 208 6.54 11.28 1.24
C VAL A 208 5.11 10.91 1.62
N ASP A 209 4.85 10.60 2.90
CA ASP A 209 3.48 10.47 3.40
C ASP A 209 2.85 11.86 3.51
N ALA A 210 1.94 12.19 2.60
CA ALA A 210 1.34 13.51 2.47
C ALA A 210 -0.08 13.54 3.02
N PRO A 211 -0.60 14.69 3.51
CA PRO A 211 -1.98 14.80 3.97
C PRO A 211 -2.98 14.52 2.85
N PRO A 212 -4.28 14.27 3.17
CA PRO A 212 -5.29 14.02 2.16
C PRO A 212 -5.54 15.25 1.27
N LEU A 213 -5.83 15.00 -0.02
CA LEU A 213 -5.92 16.04 -1.06
C LEU A 213 -7.14 16.97 -0.90
N CYS A 214 -8.32 16.42 -0.53
CA CYS A 214 -9.55 17.22 -0.55
C CYS A 214 -9.68 18.18 0.64
N PRO A 215 -9.39 17.78 1.90
CA PRO A 215 -9.67 18.62 3.07
C PRO A 215 -8.73 19.82 3.21
N VAL A 216 -7.49 19.74 2.68
CA VAL A 216 -6.43 20.71 2.96
C VAL A 216 -5.62 21.08 1.72
N GLN A 217 -4.97 22.27 1.77
CA GLN A 217 -4.21 22.80 0.64
C GLN A 217 -2.73 22.38 0.65
N ASP A 218 -2.27 21.68 1.67
CA ASP A 218 -0.87 21.33 1.93
C ASP A 218 -0.25 20.58 0.75
N CYS A 219 -1.01 19.68 0.14
CA CYS A 219 -0.53 18.92 -1.03
C CYS A 219 -0.26 19.79 -2.27
N ARG A 220 -0.85 20.99 -2.37
CA ARG A 220 -0.51 21.92 -3.46
C ARG A 220 0.91 22.47 -3.31
N VAL A 221 1.34 22.66 -2.08
CA VAL A 221 2.72 23.07 -1.78
C VAL A 221 3.67 21.91 -2.01
N ILE A 222 3.35 20.73 -1.46
CA ILE A 222 4.15 19.50 -1.64
C ILE A 222 4.32 19.18 -3.13
N ALA A 223 3.30 19.42 -3.97
CA ALA A 223 3.33 19.17 -5.40
C ALA A 223 4.45 19.90 -6.16
N HIS A 224 4.99 20.99 -5.63
CA HIS A 224 6.11 21.69 -6.27
C HIS A 224 7.43 20.89 -6.16
N TRP A 225 7.57 20.08 -5.12
CA TRP A 225 8.82 19.44 -4.74
C TRP A 225 8.87 17.94 -5.02
N VAL A 226 7.74 17.32 -5.34
CA VAL A 226 7.66 15.89 -5.63
C VAL A 226 7.51 15.63 -7.13
N ASP A 227 8.01 14.49 -7.59
CA ASP A 227 7.92 14.09 -9.00
C ASP A 227 6.52 13.60 -9.35
N GLY A 228 5.80 13.03 -8.38
CA GLY A 228 4.42 12.62 -8.58
C GLY A 228 3.72 12.10 -7.34
N PHE A 229 2.41 11.84 -7.52
CA PHE A 229 1.51 11.36 -6.47
C PHE A 229 0.97 9.98 -6.79
N LEU A 230 0.98 9.11 -5.78
CA LEU A 230 0.12 7.93 -5.70
C LEU A 230 -1.12 8.31 -4.88
N LEU A 231 -2.30 8.10 -5.44
CA LEU A 231 -3.57 8.36 -4.77
C LEU A 231 -4.14 7.05 -4.21
N VAL A 232 -4.14 6.93 -2.89
CA VAL A 232 -4.70 5.78 -2.18
C VAL A 232 -6.19 5.98 -1.98
N VAL A 233 -6.99 5.02 -2.44
CA VAL A 233 -8.45 5.04 -2.39
C VAL A 233 -8.91 3.83 -1.60
N ALA A 234 -9.63 4.03 -0.50
CA ALA A 234 -10.24 2.93 0.23
C ALA A 234 -11.38 2.32 -0.59
N ALA A 235 -11.22 1.05 -1.01
CA ALA A 235 -12.21 0.33 -1.78
C ALA A 235 -13.54 0.29 -1.00
N HIS A 236 -14.66 0.44 -1.71
CA HIS A 236 -16.02 0.43 -1.15
C HIS A 236 -16.34 1.52 -0.10
N ARG A 237 -15.36 2.37 0.27
CA ARG A 237 -15.53 3.43 1.30
C ARG A 237 -15.42 4.84 0.74
N THR A 238 -14.40 5.10 -0.08
CA THR A 238 -14.15 6.44 -0.61
C THR A 238 -15.16 6.77 -1.72
N PRO A 239 -15.98 7.83 -1.57
CA PRO A 239 -16.94 8.21 -2.60
C PRO A 239 -16.25 8.61 -3.90
N ARG A 240 -16.77 8.16 -5.05
CA ARG A 240 -16.24 8.50 -6.39
C ARG A 240 -16.10 10.00 -6.61
N ARG A 241 -17.02 10.80 -6.04
CA ARG A 241 -16.95 12.26 -6.10
C ARG A 241 -15.68 12.79 -5.46
N MET A 242 -15.29 12.29 -4.28
CA MET A 242 -14.05 12.70 -3.61
C MET A 242 -12.81 12.30 -4.43
N VAL A 243 -12.80 11.12 -5.04
CA VAL A 243 -11.71 10.71 -5.96
C VAL A 243 -11.61 11.69 -7.13
N SER A 244 -12.74 12.06 -7.74
CA SER A 244 -12.77 13.04 -8.84
C SER A 244 -12.28 14.43 -8.40
N GLU A 245 -12.65 14.87 -7.20
CA GLU A 245 -12.19 16.14 -6.62
C GLU A 245 -10.68 16.09 -6.36
N ALA A 246 -10.16 15.00 -5.75
CA ALA A 246 -8.74 14.81 -5.48
C ALA A 246 -7.89 14.84 -6.77
N LEU A 247 -8.35 14.20 -7.84
CA LEU A 247 -7.68 14.20 -9.14
C LEU A 247 -7.58 15.58 -9.81
N ASN A 248 -8.34 16.57 -9.33
CA ASN A 248 -8.29 17.96 -9.81
C ASN A 248 -7.43 18.87 -8.92
N VAL A 249 -6.97 18.39 -7.76
CA VAL A 249 -6.12 19.18 -6.84
C VAL A 249 -4.69 19.29 -7.34
N VAL A 250 -4.18 18.23 -7.97
CA VAL A 250 -2.81 18.11 -8.46
C VAL A 250 -2.82 18.09 -9.99
N GLU A 251 -1.78 18.61 -10.60
CA GLU A 251 -1.59 18.56 -12.06
C GLU A 251 -1.64 17.12 -12.56
N ARG A 252 -2.33 16.89 -13.67
CA ARG A 252 -2.52 15.54 -14.24
C ARG A 252 -1.19 14.83 -14.56
N GLY A 253 -0.17 15.58 -14.94
CA GLY A 253 1.16 15.05 -15.24
C GLY A 253 1.89 14.48 -14.02
N LYS A 254 1.52 14.94 -12.83
CA LYS A 254 2.06 14.46 -11.55
C LYS A 254 1.27 13.31 -10.92
N MET A 255 0.12 12.93 -11.46
CA MET A 255 -0.63 11.76 -10.98
C MET A 255 -0.04 10.48 -11.58
N LEU A 256 0.68 9.70 -10.77
CA LEU A 256 1.35 8.46 -11.18
C LEU A 256 0.37 7.30 -11.29
N GLY A 257 -0.59 7.22 -10.37
CA GLY A 257 -1.59 6.14 -10.37
C GLY A 257 -2.50 6.15 -9.16
N LEU A 258 -3.39 5.16 -9.13
CA LEU A 258 -4.32 4.90 -8.04
C LEU A 258 -3.96 3.57 -7.36
N VAL A 259 -4.00 3.56 -6.04
CA VAL A 259 -3.86 2.34 -5.23
C VAL A 259 -5.21 2.09 -4.54
N PHE A 260 -5.86 0.97 -4.86
CA PHE A 260 -7.06 0.55 -4.17
C PHE A 260 -6.69 -0.23 -2.91
N ASN A 261 -7.02 0.32 -1.76
CA ASN A 261 -6.71 -0.24 -0.45
C ASN A 261 -7.97 -0.85 0.20
N GLY A 262 -7.81 -1.98 0.90
CA GLY A 262 -8.91 -2.66 1.61
C GLY A 262 -9.93 -3.28 0.66
N ASP A 263 -9.52 -3.77 -0.51
CA ASP A 263 -10.37 -4.55 -1.40
C ASP A 263 -10.31 -6.04 -1.01
N ASP A 264 -11.39 -6.54 -0.42
CA ASP A 264 -11.53 -7.95 -0.02
C ASP A 264 -11.78 -8.90 -1.21
N HIS A 265 -11.97 -8.37 -2.40
CA HIS A 265 -12.18 -9.18 -3.59
C HIS A 265 -10.86 -9.81 -4.03
N ARG A 266 -10.60 -11.03 -3.58
CA ARG A 266 -9.52 -11.86 -4.12
C ARG A 266 -9.81 -12.05 -5.62
N PRO A 267 -8.89 -11.69 -6.51
CA PRO A 267 -9.03 -11.99 -7.94
C PRO A 267 -9.04 -13.51 -8.12
N SER A 268 -10.24 -14.10 -8.20
CA SER A 268 -10.48 -15.53 -8.05
C SER A 268 -10.01 -16.42 -9.20
N ARG A 269 -9.35 -15.89 -10.22
CA ARG A 269 -8.95 -16.68 -11.41
C ARG A 269 -7.47 -16.65 -11.81
N PHE A 270 -6.67 -15.69 -11.33
CA PHE A 270 -5.25 -15.64 -11.70
C PHE A 270 -4.29 -16.06 -10.57
N TYR A 271 -4.73 -16.04 -9.31
CA TYR A 271 -3.88 -16.30 -8.15
C TYR A 271 -3.93 -17.73 -7.61
N GLY A 272 -4.80 -18.61 -8.12
CA GLY A 272 -4.78 -20.04 -7.79
C GLY A 272 -3.47 -20.75 -8.17
N TYR A 273 -2.70 -20.16 -9.08
CA TYR A 273 -1.42 -20.71 -9.52
C TYR A 273 -0.24 -20.32 -8.61
N TYR A 274 -0.29 -19.14 -7.97
CA TYR A 274 0.76 -18.67 -7.07
C TYR A 274 0.64 -19.22 -5.63
N GLY A 275 -0.55 -19.61 -5.19
CA GLY A 275 -0.75 -20.28 -3.90
C GLY A 275 -0.09 -21.66 -3.80
N TYR A 276 0.26 -22.25 -4.93
CA TYR A 276 0.92 -23.58 -4.98
C TYR A 276 2.43 -23.50 -4.72
N TYR A 277 3.06 -22.33 -4.91
CA TYR A 277 4.51 -22.16 -4.70
C TYR A 277 4.90 -21.66 -3.31
N GLY A 278 3.94 -21.20 -2.50
CA GLY A 278 4.20 -20.68 -1.15
C GLY A 278 3.90 -21.61 0.01
N ALA A 279 3.21 -22.74 -0.24
CA ALA A 279 2.86 -23.71 0.81
C ALA A 279 3.85 -24.90 0.80
N GLY A 280 5.09 -24.62 1.20
CA GLY A 280 6.07 -25.65 1.58
C GLY A 280 5.70 -26.26 2.93
N ALA A 281 5.13 -27.48 2.90
CA ALA A 281 5.21 -28.52 3.90
C ALA A 281 4.96 -28.20 5.38
N HIS A 282 3.71 -28.32 5.82
CA HIS A 282 3.38 -29.00 7.07
C HIS A 282 1.99 -29.66 6.93
N THR A 283 1.99 -30.86 6.41
CA THR A 283 0.87 -31.81 6.56
C THR A 283 1.13 -32.59 7.85
N PRO A 284 0.29 -32.50 8.89
CA PRO A 284 0.33 -33.49 9.95
C PRO A 284 -0.31 -34.80 9.45
N PRO A 285 0.26 -35.97 9.76
CA PRO A 285 -0.32 -37.25 9.39
C PRO A 285 -1.50 -37.57 10.29
N GLY A 286 -2.61 -38.00 9.69
CA GLY A 286 -3.69 -38.63 10.43
C GLY A 286 -5.07 -38.07 10.15
N SER A 287 -5.68 -38.53 9.05
CA SER A 287 -7.13 -38.54 8.94
C SER A 287 -7.66 -39.81 9.61
N PRO A 288 -8.74 -39.72 10.36
CA PRO A 288 -9.82 -40.69 10.21
C PRO A 288 -11.17 -40.05 9.93
N ASN A 289 -11.79 -40.58 8.93
CA ASN A 289 -13.21 -40.69 8.63
C ASN A 289 -14.26 -40.03 9.53
N GLY A 290 -15.15 -39.29 8.86
CA GLY A 290 -16.60 -39.50 9.04
C GLY A 290 -17.32 -38.68 10.13
N HIS A 291 -18.31 -37.91 9.68
CA HIS A 291 -19.44 -37.40 10.47
C HIS A 291 -19.17 -36.26 11.46
N ASP A 292 -19.27 -35.01 11.03
CA ASP A 292 -20.09 -34.03 11.75
C ASP A 292 -20.51 -32.83 10.86
N ARG A 293 -21.49 -33.00 10.01
CA ARG A 293 -22.21 -31.91 9.29
C ARG A 293 -23.38 -31.33 10.05
N GLY A 294 -23.45 -31.55 11.38
CA GLY A 294 -24.66 -31.34 12.18
C GLY A 294 -24.70 -30.14 13.14
N ARG A 295 -23.61 -29.36 13.34
CA ARG A 295 -23.62 -28.37 14.44
C ARG A 295 -23.59 -26.88 14.04
N LEU A 296 -23.19 -26.51 12.85
CA LEU A 296 -23.23 -25.11 12.40
C LEU A 296 -24.61 -24.65 11.86
N GLY A 297 -25.46 -25.56 11.42
CA GLY A 297 -26.82 -25.23 10.94
C GLY A 297 -27.84 -24.81 12.03
N ARG A 298 -27.58 -25.06 13.32
CA ARG A 298 -28.49 -24.73 14.41
C ARG A 298 -28.29 -23.36 15.08
N ALA A 299 -27.15 -22.70 14.87
CA ALA A 299 -26.89 -21.37 15.42
C ALA A 299 -27.52 -20.25 14.59
N VAL A 300 -27.59 -20.42 13.27
CA VAL A 300 -28.13 -19.39 12.36
C VAL A 300 -29.66 -19.32 12.43
N ASN A 301 -30.34 -20.45 12.71
CA ASN A 301 -31.79 -20.45 12.79
C ASN A 301 -32.37 -19.86 14.11
N ARG A 302 -31.55 -19.72 15.16
CA ARG A 302 -32.01 -19.11 16.44
C ARG A 302 -32.03 -17.57 16.38
N VAL A 303 -31.17 -16.94 15.59
CA VAL A 303 -31.14 -15.48 15.44
C VAL A 303 -32.30 -15.01 14.53
N GLY A 304 -32.65 -15.77 13.50
CA GLY A 304 -33.79 -15.47 12.61
C GLY A 304 -35.14 -15.48 13.31
N GLN A 305 -35.36 -16.40 14.25
CA GLN A 305 -36.64 -16.50 15.01
C GLN A 305 -36.78 -15.42 16.10
N MET A 306 -35.71 -14.88 16.64
CA MET A 306 -35.75 -13.75 17.59
C MET A 306 -36.13 -12.40 16.94
N LEU A 307 -35.77 -12.19 15.70
CA LEU A 307 -36.08 -10.97 14.96
C LEU A 307 -37.52 -10.94 14.43
N GLN A 308 -38.15 -12.08 14.18
CA GLN A 308 -39.55 -12.14 13.76
C GLN A 308 -40.55 -11.95 14.93
N ARG A 309 -40.18 -12.28 16.16
CA ARG A 309 -41.04 -12.07 17.34
C ARG A 309 -41.14 -10.60 17.81
N ARG A 310 -40.25 -9.70 17.35
CA ARG A 310 -40.33 -8.28 17.69
C ARG A 310 -41.17 -7.43 16.73
N ARG A 311 -41.66 -8.00 15.62
CA ARG A 311 -42.50 -7.29 14.64
C ARG A 311 -44.01 -7.56 14.77
N GLY A 312 -44.42 -8.42 15.70
CA GLY A 312 -45.83 -8.85 15.85
C GLY A 312 -46.56 -8.35 17.12
N GLY A 313 -46.17 -7.24 17.73
CA GLY A 313 -46.79 -6.75 18.95
C GLY A 313 -47.04 -5.25 18.94
N LYS A 314 -47.98 -4.81 18.13
CA LYS A 314 -48.74 -3.54 18.31
C LYS A 314 -50.02 -3.65 17.48
N ARG A 315 -51.05 -4.02 18.14
CA ARG A 315 -52.44 -3.59 17.94
C ARG A 315 -52.97 -3.13 19.29
#